data_2aee1939b5f016f2f1e5d11c53617e68
#
_entry.id   2aee1939b5f016f2f1e5d11c53617e68
#
_cell.length_a   1.000
_cell.length_b   1.000
_cell.length_c   1.000
_cell.angle_alpha   90.00
_cell.angle_beta   90.00
_cell.angle_gamma   90.00
#
_symmetry.space_group_name_H-M   'P 1'
#
loop_
_entity.id
_entity.type
_entity.pdbx_description
1 polymer ?
#
loop_
_entity_poly.entity_id
_entity_poly.type
_entity_poly.pdbx_seq_one_letter_code
_entity_poly.pdbx_strand_id
1 'polypeptide(L)'
;MSSQQDSPAIAVARAHVAAWSSKDFDTARSMLAPDVHVTAITTNPALPATDLTGADAYMEGLVAFAAPIVPGSVRELAAVGDERNALLTLDLRVAGGPSGAGAAAPCARLYLVEDGKIKTEQVIFYVTAP
;
A
#
# COMPACT_ATOMS: atom_id res chain seq x y z
N MET A 1 -22.69 -14.09 13.25
CA MET A 1 -22.75 -13.34 12.51
C MET A 1 -21.68 -12.57 12.37
N SER A 2 -21.60 -12.19 11.48
CA SER A 2 -20.43 -11.64 11.22
C SER A 2 -20.42 -10.23 11.50
N SER A 3 -19.92 -9.92 12.54
CA SER A 3 -19.55 -8.57 12.79
C SER A 3 -18.27 -8.20 12.07
N GLN A 4 -17.82 -9.06 11.18
CA GLN A 4 -16.53 -8.92 10.55
C GLN A 4 -16.59 -8.23 9.18
N GLN A 5 -17.67 -7.53 8.93
CA GLN A 5 -17.75 -6.76 7.70
C GLN A 5 -16.72 -5.65 7.70
N ASP A 6 -16.02 -5.53 6.60
CA ASP A 6 -15.09 -4.42 6.44
C ASP A 6 -15.85 -3.11 6.37
N SER A 7 -15.26 -2.07 6.92
CA SER A 7 -15.76 -0.72 6.67
C SER A 7 -15.58 -0.40 5.18
N PRO A 8 -16.33 0.57 4.65
CA PRO A 8 -16.16 0.96 3.25
C PRO A 8 -14.71 1.32 2.89
N ALA A 9 -14.02 2.02 3.77
CA ALA A 9 -12.63 2.40 3.50
C ALA A 9 -11.70 1.20 3.53
N ILE A 10 -11.90 0.25 4.46
CA ILE A 10 -11.09 -0.97 4.49
C ILE A 10 -11.28 -1.78 3.20
N ALA A 11 -12.51 -1.88 2.72
CA ALA A 11 -12.80 -2.62 1.49
C ALA A 11 -12.05 -2.03 0.29
N VAL A 12 -12.05 -0.70 0.16
CA VAL A 12 -11.32 -0.02 -0.92
C VAL A 12 -9.81 -0.24 -0.77
N ALA A 13 -9.28 -0.06 0.45
CA ALA A 13 -7.85 -0.24 0.69
C ALA A 13 -7.39 -1.65 0.37
N ARG A 14 -8.14 -2.67 0.80
CA ARG A 14 -7.81 -4.06 0.50
C ARG A 14 -7.85 -4.37 -0.98
N ALA A 15 -8.86 -3.88 -1.67
CA ALA A 15 -8.98 -4.09 -3.11
C ALA A 15 -7.81 -3.43 -3.85
N HIS A 16 -7.38 -2.26 -3.40
CA HIS A 16 -6.25 -1.57 -3.99
C HIS A 16 -4.95 -2.36 -3.79
N VAL A 17 -4.70 -2.84 -2.58
CA VAL A 17 -3.52 -3.68 -2.31
C VAL A 17 -3.55 -4.95 -3.14
N ALA A 18 -4.70 -5.60 -3.25
CA ALA A 18 -4.84 -6.80 -4.08
C ALA A 18 -4.50 -6.51 -5.54
N ALA A 19 -4.95 -5.36 -6.05
CA ALA A 19 -4.68 -4.97 -7.44
C ALA A 19 -3.19 -4.76 -7.69
N TRP A 20 -2.53 -3.90 -6.91
CA TRP A 20 -1.12 -3.62 -7.21
C TRP A 20 -0.20 -4.78 -6.84
N SER A 21 -0.56 -5.58 -5.85
CA SER A 21 0.28 -6.73 -5.49
C SER A 21 0.22 -7.84 -6.54
N SER A 22 -0.85 -7.90 -7.32
CA SER A 22 -0.97 -8.81 -8.46
C SER A 22 -0.58 -8.14 -9.79
N LYS A 23 -0.11 -6.90 -9.73
CA LYS A 23 0.32 -6.10 -10.89
C LYS A 23 -0.81 -5.75 -11.84
N ASP A 24 -2.03 -5.69 -11.32
CA ASP A 24 -3.19 -5.21 -12.05
C ASP A 24 -3.26 -3.68 -11.87
N PHE A 25 -2.39 -2.99 -12.57
CA PHE A 25 -2.21 -1.55 -12.37
C PHE A 25 -3.37 -0.73 -12.94
N ASP A 26 -4.07 -1.23 -13.92
CA ASP A 26 -5.26 -0.54 -14.43
C ASP A 26 -6.35 -0.47 -13.37
N THR A 27 -6.61 -1.58 -12.69
CA THR A 27 -7.56 -1.60 -11.58
C THR A 27 -7.08 -0.72 -10.44
N ALA A 28 -5.80 -0.81 -10.08
CA ALA A 28 -5.24 0.02 -9.00
C ALA A 28 -5.44 1.51 -9.32
N ARG A 29 -5.18 1.93 -10.56
CA ARG A 29 -5.37 3.32 -10.98
C ARG A 29 -6.83 3.75 -10.89
N SER A 30 -7.75 2.87 -11.27
CA SER A 30 -9.18 3.21 -11.29
C SER A 30 -9.74 3.54 -9.91
N MET A 31 -9.02 3.16 -8.85
CA MET A 31 -9.45 3.39 -7.47
C MET A 31 -8.91 4.71 -6.90
N LEU A 32 -8.15 5.47 -7.65
CA LEU A 32 -7.55 6.72 -7.18
C LEU A 32 -8.38 7.92 -7.59
N ALA A 33 -8.51 8.89 -6.68
CA ALA A 33 -8.99 10.21 -7.05
C ALA A 33 -7.97 10.88 -7.98
N PRO A 34 -8.42 11.75 -8.91
CA PRO A 34 -7.48 12.41 -9.82
C PRO A 34 -6.39 13.22 -9.13
N ASP A 35 -6.70 13.77 -7.95
CA ASP A 35 -5.79 14.59 -7.17
C ASP A 35 -5.21 13.84 -5.97
N VAL A 36 -5.15 12.54 -6.03
CA VAL A 36 -4.64 11.70 -4.94
C VAL A 36 -3.25 12.19 -4.49
N HIS A 37 -3.02 12.18 -3.19
CA HIS A 37 -1.74 12.57 -2.61
C HIS A 37 -1.20 11.41 -1.79
N VAL A 38 0.01 10.98 -2.11
CA VAL A 38 0.69 9.92 -1.37
C VAL A 38 1.97 10.46 -0.74
N THR A 39 2.16 10.16 0.53
CA THR A 39 3.41 10.45 1.23
C THR A 39 3.93 9.15 1.82
N ALA A 40 5.24 8.99 1.77
CA ALA A 40 5.90 7.84 2.40
C ALA A 40 7.08 8.34 3.21
N ILE A 41 7.12 7.93 4.48
CA ILE A 41 8.29 8.12 5.32
C ILE A 41 8.89 6.77 5.61
N THR A 42 10.17 6.72 5.88
CA THR A 42 10.86 5.45 6.01
C THR A 42 11.99 5.52 7.01
N THR A 43 12.11 4.45 7.80
CA THR A 43 13.32 4.16 8.54
C THR A 43 14.10 3.02 7.87
N ASN A 44 13.57 2.51 6.75
CA ASN A 44 14.20 1.44 6.00
C ASN A 44 15.03 2.05 4.86
N PRO A 45 16.37 1.98 4.92
CA PRO A 45 17.22 2.63 3.93
C PRO A 45 17.08 2.04 2.52
N ALA A 46 16.46 0.87 2.37
CA ALA A 46 16.22 0.28 1.07
C ALA A 46 15.05 0.92 0.32
N LEU A 47 14.25 1.75 1.00
CA LEU A 47 13.04 2.32 0.41
C LEU A 47 13.10 3.85 0.49
N PRO A 48 12.76 4.56 -0.59
CA PRO A 48 12.84 6.02 -0.59
C PRO A 48 11.63 6.66 0.10
N ALA A 49 11.85 7.83 0.66
CA ALA A 49 10.75 8.71 1.07
C ALA A 49 10.07 9.26 -0.19
N THR A 50 8.78 9.53 -0.08
CA THR A 50 7.97 9.89 -1.25
C THR A 50 6.99 10.98 -0.88
N ASP A 51 6.74 11.89 -1.82
CA ASP A 51 5.68 12.90 -1.73
C ASP A 51 5.22 13.18 -3.16
N LEU A 52 4.09 12.57 -3.56
CA LEU A 52 3.59 12.63 -4.93
C LEU A 52 2.14 13.08 -4.93
N THR A 53 1.78 13.93 -5.89
CA THR A 53 0.41 14.41 -6.06
C THR A 53 -0.07 14.09 -7.47
N GLY A 54 -1.31 13.62 -7.57
CA GLY A 54 -1.94 13.27 -8.83
C GLY A 54 -1.83 11.80 -9.17
N ALA A 55 -2.84 11.30 -9.89
CA ALA A 55 -2.91 9.88 -10.20
C ALA A 55 -1.76 9.40 -11.08
N ASP A 56 -1.31 10.22 -12.03
CA ASP A 56 -0.20 9.82 -12.90
C ASP A 56 1.09 9.65 -12.12
N ALA A 57 1.43 10.63 -11.27
CA ALA A 57 2.63 10.54 -10.44
C ALA A 57 2.54 9.39 -9.45
N TYR A 58 1.36 9.20 -8.85
CA TYR A 58 1.13 8.07 -7.94
C TYR A 58 1.40 6.75 -8.64
N MET A 59 0.84 6.56 -9.84
CA MET A 59 1.00 5.29 -10.55
C MET A 59 2.43 5.04 -10.97
N GLU A 60 3.16 6.08 -11.37
CA GLU A 60 4.58 5.94 -11.69
C GLU A 60 5.35 5.41 -10.49
N GLY A 61 5.11 6.01 -9.32
CA GLY A 61 5.74 5.57 -8.07
C GLY A 61 5.31 4.17 -7.67
N LEU A 62 4.04 3.84 -7.85
CA LEU A 62 3.51 2.53 -7.48
C LEU A 62 4.11 1.42 -8.36
N VAL A 63 4.19 1.64 -9.66
CA VAL A 63 4.77 0.65 -10.57
C VAL A 63 6.24 0.40 -10.21
N ALA A 64 6.98 1.47 -9.93
CA ALA A 64 8.38 1.34 -9.52
C ALA A 64 8.51 0.62 -8.18
N PHE A 65 7.63 0.93 -7.22
CA PHE A 65 7.63 0.27 -5.93
C PHE A 65 7.30 -1.22 -6.04
N ALA A 66 6.32 -1.56 -6.87
CA ALA A 66 5.85 -2.93 -6.97
C ALA A 66 6.79 -3.84 -7.76
N ALA A 67 7.64 -3.26 -8.62
CA ALA A 67 8.52 -4.05 -9.48
C ALA A 67 9.39 -5.03 -8.72
N PRO A 68 10.08 -4.65 -7.62
CA PRO A 68 10.92 -5.57 -6.89
C PRO A 68 10.20 -6.43 -5.84
N ILE A 69 8.88 -6.29 -5.69
CA ILE A 69 8.16 -7.06 -4.69
C ILE A 69 8.09 -8.52 -5.14
N VAL A 70 8.47 -9.42 -4.24
CA VAL A 70 8.41 -10.85 -4.51
C VAL A 70 6.95 -11.26 -4.67
N PRO A 71 6.59 -11.92 -5.78
CA PRO A 71 5.20 -12.33 -6.01
C PRO A 71 4.65 -13.18 -4.87
N GLY A 72 3.43 -12.86 -4.45
CA GLY A 72 2.77 -13.61 -3.38
C GLY A 72 3.24 -13.29 -1.98
N SER A 73 4.18 -12.35 -1.81
CA SER A 73 4.74 -12.05 -0.49
C SER A 73 3.93 -11.04 0.31
N VAL A 74 3.02 -10.31 -0.32
CA VAL A 74 2.25 -9.28 0.37
C VAL A 74 1.21 -9.94 1.27
N ARG A 75 1.25 -9.59 2.55
CA ARG A 75 0.38 -10.19 3.55
C ARG A 75 -0.14 -9.11 4.49
N GLU A 76 -1.47 -9.06 4.65
CA GLU A 76 -2.07 -8.15 5.60
C GLU A 76 -1.92 -8.72 7.01
N LEU A 77 -1.48 -7.88 7.93
CA LEU A 77 -1.31 -8.25 9.33
C LEU A 77 -2.47 -7.75 10.18
N ALA A 78 -2.95 -6.55 9.91
CA ALA A 78 -4.07 -5.96 10.64
C ALA A 78 -4.76 -4.91 9.78
N ALA A 79 -6.03 -4.66 10.09
CA ALA A 79 -6.81 -3.62 9.43
C ALA A 79 -7.78 -3.02 10.44
N VAL A 80 -7.84 -1.69 10.46
CA VAL A 80 -8.86 -0.96 11.22
C VAL A 80 -9.35 0.19 10.35
N GLY A 81 -10.59 0.61 10.53
CA GLY A 81 -11.10 1.73 9.76
C GLY A 81 -12.57 2.00 9.97
N ASP A 82 -13.04 3.02 9.27
CA ASP A 82 -14.43 3.45 9.30
C ASP A 82 -14.90 3.74 7.87
N GLU A 83 -15.87 4.63 7.70
CA GLU A 83 -16.41 4.93 6.37
C GLU A 83 -15.38 5.57 5.44
N ARG A 84 -14.47 6.36 5.99
CA ARG A 84 -13.56 7.20 5.21
C ARG A 84 -12.09 6.89 5.42
N ASN A 85 -11.75 6.28 6.53
CA ASN A 85 -10.34 6.05 6.89
C ASN A 85 -10.08 4.56 7.05
N ALA A 86 -8.93 4.11 6.57
CA ALA A 86 -8.48 2.74 6.78
C ALA A 86 -7.00 2.72 7.08
N LEU A 87 -6.62 1.92 8.05
CA LEU A 87 -5.22 1.66 8.35
C LEU A 87 -4.98 0.18 8.13
N LEU A 88 -4.06 -0.13 7.25
CA LEU A 88 -3.60 -1.50 7.02
C LEU A 88 -2.15 -1.61 7.42
N THR A 89 -1.80 -2.69 8.10
CA THR A 89 -0.39 -3.05 8.26
C THR A 89 -0.12 -4.26 7.39
N LEU A 90 0.98 -4.18 6.66
CA LEU A 90 1.34 -5.19 5.67
C LEU A 90 2.76 -5.66 5.90
N ASP A 91 2.99 -6.93 5.61
CA ASP A 91 4.32 -7.46 5.44
C ASP A 91 4.49 -7.82 3.97
N LEU A 92 5.69 -7.60 3.46
CA LEU A 92 6.03 -7.98 2.09
C LEU A 92 7.52 -8.15 1.97
N ARG A 93 7.96 -8.74 0.87
CA ARG A 93 9.37 -8.93 0.62
C ARG A 93 9.76 -8.27 -0.69
N VAL A 94 10.91 -7.61 -0.66
CA VAL A 94 11.49 -6.94 -1.81
C VAL A 94 12.66 -7.79 -2.29
N ALA A 95 12.73 -8.07 -3.57
CA ALA A 95 13.75 -8.89 -4.17
C ALA A 95 15.14 -8.28 -3.94
N GLY A 96 16.12 -9.14 -3.73
CA GLY A 96 17.49 -8.73 -3.50
C GLY A 96 18.05 -9.34 -2.23
N GLY A 97 19.24 -8.92 -1.87
CA GLY A 97 19.94 -9.43 -0.70
C GLY A 97 20.72 -10.71 -1.02
N PRO A 98 21.61 -11.09 -0.09
CA PRO A 98 22.54 -12.20 -0.35
C PRO A 98 21.88 -13.56 -0.52
N SER A 99 20.71 -13.76 0.11
CA SER A 99 20.07 -15.07 0.07
C SER A 99 19.17 -15.26 -1.14
N GLY A 100 18.83 -14.18 -1.86
CA GLY A 100 17.85 -14.24 -2.94
C GLY A 100 16.43 -14.42 -2.47
N ALA A 101 16.19 -14.57 -1.17
CA ALA A 101 14.85 -14.75 -0.62
C ALA A 101 14.07 -13.45 -0.45
N GLY A 102 14.74 -12.33 -0.72
CA GLY A 102 14.16 -11.02 -0.53
C GLY A 102 14.33 -10.51 0.90
N ALA A 103 14.18 -9.22 1.06
CA ALA A 103 14.26 -8.55 2.35
C ALA A 103 12.86 -8.17 2.80
N ALA A 104 12.59 -8.29 4.09
CA ALA A 104 11.30 -7.88 4.64
C ALA A 104 11.15 -6.36 4.54
N ALA A 105 9.97 -5.91 4.14
CA ALA A 105 9.67 -4.49 4.03
C ALA A 105 8.28 -4.21 4.63
N PRO A 106 8.14 -4.35 5.96
CA PRO A 106 6.86 -4.10 6.58
C PRO A 106 6.48 -2.63 6.48
N CYS A 107 5.19 -2.39 6.36
CA CYS A 107 4.70 -1.02 6.29
C CYS A 107 3.32 -0.88 6.91
N ALA A 108 3.01 0.35 7.30
CA ALA A 108 1.66 0.76 7.68
C ALA A 108 1.18 1.75 6.63
N ARG A 109 -0.09 1.61 6.20
CA ARG A 109 -0.69 2.45 5.17
C ARG A 109 -2.00 3.01 5.69
N LEU A 110 -2.07 4.33 5.73
CA LEU A 110 -3.29 5.03 6.13
C LEU A 110 -3.93 5.65 4.91
N TYR A 111 -5.19 5.32 4.67
CA TYR A 111 -5.94 5.76 3.51
C TYR A 111 -7.08 6.68 3.91
N LEU A 112 -7.28 7.76 3.17
CA LEU A 112 -8.51 8.53 3.21
C LEU A 112 -9.27 8.23 1.92
N VAL A 113 -10.52 7.79 2.07
CA VAL A 113 -11.36 7.39 0.94
C VAL A 113 -12.58 8.31 0.90
N GLU A 114 -12.88 8.85 -0.28
CA GLU A 114 -14.06 9.66 -0.53
C GLU A 114 -14.70 9.23 -1.84
N ASP A 115 -16.01 9.03 -1.83
CA ASP A 115 -16.76 8.61 -3.02
C ASP A 115 -16.17 7.35 -3.66
N GLY A 116 -15.71 6.42 -2.84
CA GLY A 116 -15.13 5.17 -3.30
C GLY A 116 -13.73 5.29 -3.89
N LYS A 117 -13.11 6.46 -3.81
CA LYS A 117 -11.78 6.70 -4.36
C LYS A 117 -10.79 7.06 -3.26
N ILE A 118 -9.55 6.68 -3.45
CA ILE A 118 -8.47 7.00 -2.52
C ILE A 118 -8.04 8.45 -2.77
N LYS A 119 -8.22 9.30 -1.75
CA LYS A 119 -7.80 10.71 -1.80
C LYS A 119 -6.39 10.91 -1.29
N THR A 120 -6.06 10.26 -0.18
CA THR A 120 -4.70 10.32 0.36
C THR A 120 -4.26 8.95 0.81
N GLU A 121 -2.97 8.72 0.72
CA GLU A 121 -2.34 7.53 1.26
C GLU A 121 -1.06 7.96 1.96
N GLN A 122 -0.93 7.61 3.24
CA GLN A 122 0.29 7.86 4.01
C GLN A 122 0.91 6.51 4.32
N VAL A 123 2.17 6.35 3.94
CA VAL A 123 2.87 5.09 4.10
C VAL A 123 4.03 5.27 5.05
N ILE A 124 4.18 4.35 5.98
CA ILE A 124 5.33 4.31 6.88
C ILE A 124 6.02 2.97 6.65
N PHE A 125 7.24 3.02 6.13
CA PHE A 125 8.08 1.83 6.04
C PHE A 125 8.98 1.78 7.26
N TYR A 126 9.12 0.61 7.86
CA TYR A 126 9.96 0.45 9.05
C TYR A 126 10.70 -0.88 8.98
N VAL A 127 11.75 -0.99 9.76
CA VAL A 127 12.47 -2.25 9.92
C VAL A 127 12.10 -2.83 11.26
N THR A 128 11.82 -4.13 11.27
CA THR A 128 11.55 -4.83 12.52
C THR A 128 12.88 -5.10 13.23
N ALA A 129 12.84 -5.09 14.55
CA ALA A 129 14.02 -5.42 15.33
C ALA A 129 14.48 -6.85 15.00
N PRO A 130 15.79 -7.10 15.02
CA PRO A 130 16.30 -8.43 14.78
C PRO A 130 15.89 -9.40 15.88
#